data_7130fb4ca34c25393fa64b2c6d18c609
#
_entry.id   7130fb4ca34c25393fa64b2c6d18c609
#
_cell.length_a   1.000
_cell.length_b   1.000
_cell.length_c   1.000
_cell.angle_alpha   90.00
_cell.angle_beta   90.00
_cell.angle_gamma   90.00
#
_symmetry.space_group_name_H-M   'P 1'
#
loop_
_entity.id
_entity.type
_entity.pdbx_description
1 polymer ?
#
loop_
_entity_poly.entity_id
_entity_poly.type
_entity_poly.pdbx_seq_one_letter_code
_entity_poly.pdbx_strand_id
1 'polypeptide(L)'
;MADQVVTITQDSITYPIQKISWDWLSASDGSVSSTASGSYMGKVVKAILASDSGGTAPTDLYDVTIEDEDGYDVLSGVGADVTSAATVYLVDPDKCLWVRSNSLTLKVANAGAEKGGVVTLYIQRA
;
A
#
# COMPACT_ATOMS: atom_id res chain seq x y z
N MET A 1 17.77 -16.51 5.78
CA MET A 1 16.68 -15.58 6.08
C MET A 1 16.26 -14.88 4.80
N ALA A 2 14.98 -14.95 4.45
CA ALA A 2 14.50 -14.32 3.22
C ALA A 2 14.25 -12.84 3.44
N ASP A 3 14.70 -12.04 2.48
CA ASP A 3 14.39 -10.62 2.44
C ASP A 3 13.09 -10.38 1.71
N GLN A 4 12.49 -9.21 1.94
CA GLN A 4 11.30 -8.80 1.18
C GLN A 4 11.64 -8.68 -0.30
N VAL A 5 10.62 -8.89 -1.14
CA VAL A 5 10.70 -8.63 -2.57
C VAL A 5 9.53 -7.73 -2.93
N VAL A 6 9.80 -6.57 -3.52
CA VAL A 6 8.75 -5.62 -3.88
C VAL A 6 9.00 -5.08 -5.28
N THR A 7 7.97 -5.16 -6.12
CA THR A 7 7.97 -4.54 -7.44
C THR A 7 7.01 -3.36 -7.42
N ILE A 8 7.56 -2.18 -7.73
CA ILE A 8 6.78 -0.94 -7.74
C ILE A 8 6.47 -0.56 -9.18
N THR A 9 5.19 -0.31 -9.46
CA THR A 9 4.74 0.19 -10.75
C THR A 9 4.03 1.51 -10.55
N GLN A 10 4.45 2.53 -11.29
CA GLN A 10 3.87 3.87 -11.17
C GLN A 10 3.36 4.34 -12.52
N ASP A 11 2.16 4.89 -12.52
CA ASP A 11 1.60 5.59 -13.67
C ASP A 11 1.17 6.97 -13.20
N SER A 12 2.02 7.95 -13.46
CA SER A 12 1.76 9.35 -13.14
C SER A 12 1.61 10.21 -14.39
N ILE A 13 1.65 9.58 -15.55
CA ILE A 13 1.59 10.28 -16.84
C ILE A 13 0.15 10.70 -17.13
N THR A 14 -0.80 9.87 -16.73
CA THR A 14 -2.21 10.12 -17.01
C THR A 14 -2.80 11.09 -15.98
N TYR A 15 -2.83 12.34 -16.33
CA TYR A 15 -3.55 13.35 -15.58
C TYR A 15 -5.06 13.12 -15.72
N PRO A 16 -5.85 13.27 -14.64
CA PRO A 16 -5.53 13.79 -13.31
C PRO A 16 -5.24 12.74 -12.25
N ILE A 17 -5.15 11.47 -12.58
CA ILE A 17 -4.99 10.40 -11.60
C ILE A 17 -3.57 9.85 -11.61
N GLN A 18 -2.95 9.82 -10.44
CA GLN A 18 -1.70 9.08 -10.22
C GLN A 18 -2.03 7.70 -9.66
N LYS A 19 -1.40 6.67 -10.19
CA LYS A 19 -1.60 5.29 -9.75
C LYS A 19 -0.25 4.69 -9.38
N ILE A 20 -0.14 4.15 -8.16
CA ILE A 20 1.06 3.49 -7.68
C ILE A 20 0.66 2.11 -7.17
N SER A 21 1.39 1.08 -7.61
CA SER A 21 1.19 -0.29 -7.14
C SER A 21 2.46 -0.84 -6.55
N TRP A 22 2.33 -1.52 -5.42
CA TRP A 22 3.38 -2.32 -4.82
C TRP A 22 2.94 -3.78 -4.85
N ASP A 23 3.64 -4.60 -5.63
CA ASP A 23 3.48 -6.05 -5.59
C ASP A 23 4.52 -6.57 -4.61
N TRP A 24 4.07 -7.00 -3.43
CA TRP A 24 4.96 -7.24 -2.30
C TRP A 24 4.97 -8.70 -1.86
N LEU A 25 6.14 -9.14 -1.41
CA LEU A 25 6.34 -10.40 -0.71
C LEU A 25 7.09 -10.06 0.58
N SER A 26 6.56 -10.48 1.73
CA SER A 26 7.16 -10.13 3.01
C SER A 26 8.47 -10.86 3.26
N ALA A 27 9.29 -10.25 4.12
CA ALA A 27 10.49 -10.89 4.63
C ALA A 27 10.12 -12.04 5.58
N SER A 28 11.13 -12.75 6.06
CA SER A 28 10.91 -13.89 6.95
C SER A 28 10.26 -13.50 8.28
N ASP A 29 10.33 -12.23 8.67
CA ASP A 29 9.66 -11.72 9.87
C ASP A 29 8.24 -11.21 9.62
N GLY A 30 7.75 -11.32 8.38
CA GLY A 30 6.40 -10.90 8.04
C GLY A 30 6.24 -9.42 7.72
N SER A 31 7.33 -8.69 7.54
CA SER A 31 7.30 -7.25 7.30
C SER A 31 7.66 -6.87 5.88
N VAL A 32 7.19 -5.70 5.47
CA VAL A 32 7.60 -5.01 4.23
C VAL A 32 7.85 -3.54 4.57
N SER A 33 8.89 -2.99 4.00
CA SER A 33 9.13 -1.54 3.98
C SER A 33 9.72 -1.19 2.63
N SER A 34 8.97 -0.49 1.79
CA SER A 34 9.38 -0.18 0.42
C SER A 34 8.97 1.23 0.05
N THR A 35 9.95 2.04 -0.37
CA THR A 35 9.72 3.45 -0.69
C THR A 35 9.68 3.65 -2.20
N ALA A 36 8.59 4.25 -2.66
CA ALA A 36 8.46 4.77 -4.01
C ALA A 36 8.84 6.25 -4.01
N SER A 37 9.65 6.65 -4.96
CA SER A 37 10.08 8.04 -5.12
C SER A 37 9.38 8.67 -6.31
N GLY A 38 8.97 9.92 -6.16
CA GLY A 38 8.28 10.65 -7.21
C GLY A 38 7.74 11.97 -6.69
N SER A 39 6.82 12.55 -7.41
CA SER A 39 6.11 13.75 -6.98
C SER A 39 4.63 13.40 -6.83
N TYR A 40 4.21 13.26 -5.61
CA TYR A 40 2.83 12.87 -5.29
C TYR A 40 2.09 14.09 -4.76
N MET A 41 1.02 14.46 -5.44
CA MET A 41 0.24 15.62 -5.05
C MET A 41 -1.22 15.41 -5.40
N GLY A 42 -2.08 15.59 -4.41
CA GLY A 42 -3.51 15.51 -4.60
C GLY A 42 -4.20 14.81 -3.45
N LYS A 43 -5.39 14.31 -3.73
CA LYS A 43 -6.24 13.66 -2.74
C LYS A 43 -6.26 12.15 -2.99
N VAL A 44 -6.03 11.37 -1.95
CA VAL A 44 -6.20 9.92 -2.03
C VAL A 44 -7.69 9.63 -2.23
N VAL A 45 -8.03 9.00 -3.35
CA VAL A 45 -9.44 8.75 -3.69
C VAL A 45 -9.78 7.27 -3.65
N LYS A 46 -8.77 6.40 -3.69
CA LYS A 46 -9.01 4.96 -3.70
C LYS A 46 -7.74 4.22 -3.32
N ALA A 47 -7.89 3.15 -2.58
CA ALA A 47 -6.82 2.19 -2.35
C ALA A 47 -7.38 0.78 -2.48
N ILE A 48 -6.61 -0.11 -3.09
CA ILE A 48 -6.96 -1.52 -3.21
C ILE A 48 -5.90 -2.31 -2.47
N LEU A 49 -6.32 -3.09 -1.50
CA LEU A 49 -5.45 -3.98 -0.73
C LEU A 49 -5.86 -5.41 -1.09
N ALA A 50 -5.10 -6.02 -1.99
CA ALA A 50 -5.40 -7.36 -2.49
C ALA A 50 -4.42 -8.36 -1.89
N SER A 51 -4.92 -9.30 -1.12
CA SER A 51 -4.12 -10.38 -0.57
C SER A 51 -3.91 -11.48 -1.60
N ASP A 52 -2.72 -12.08 -1.64
CA ASP A 52 -2.49 -13.27 -2.45
C ASP A 52 -3.34 -14.42 -1.92
N SER A 53 -3.54 -15.42 -2.77
CA SER A 53 -4.24 -16.65 -2.40
C SER A 53 -3.26 -17.82 -2.38
N GLY A 54 -3.67 -18.93 -1.76
CA GLY A 54 -2.86 -20.14 -1.73
C GLY A 54 -1.68 -20.05 -0.76
N GLY A 55 -0.54 -20.58 -1.15
CA GLY A 55 0.63 -20.70 -0.28
C GLY A 55 1.26 -19.37 0.15
N THR A 56 1.01 -18.29 -0.58
CA THR A 56 1.52 -16.96 -0.24
C THR A 56 0.44 -16.05 0.34
N ALA A 57 -0.72 -16.57 0.70
CA ALA A 57 -1.75 -15.78 1.34
C ALA A 57 -1.25 -15.26 2.70
N PRO A 58 -1.36 -13.93 2.95
CA PRO A 58 -0.90 -13.39 4.23
C PRO A 58 -1.73 -13.89 5.40
N THR A 59 -1.15 -13.79 6.58
CA THR A 59 -1.87 -14.07 7.82
C THR A 59 -3.06 -13.12 7.95
N ASP A 60 -4.20 -13.64 8.36
CA ASP A 60 -5.40 -12.83 8.54
C ASP A 60 -5.14 -11.69 9.54
N LEU A 61 -5.77 -10.56 9.30
CA LEU A 61 -5.62 -9.33 10.12
C LEU A 61 -4.20 -8.75 10.07
N TYR A 62 -3.55 -8.84 8.92
CA TYR A 62 -2.28 -8.13 8.74
C TYR A 62 -2.53 -6.63 8.54
N ASP A 63 -1.48 -5.83 8.71
CA ASP A 63 -1.59 -4.37 8.72
C ASP A 63 -0.83 -3.75 7.57
N VAL A 64 -1.46 -2.77 6.91
CA VAL A 64 -0.86 -2.00 5.81
C VAL A 64 -0.93 -0.53 6.14
N THR A 65 0.21 0.17 6.01
CA THR A 65 0.27 1.62 6.05
C THR A 65 1.03 2.12 4.83
N ILE A 66 0.72 3.33 4.39
CA ILE A 66 1.51 4.04 3.37
C ILE A 66 1.86 5.38 3.96
N GLU A 67 3.15 5.58 4.27
CA GLU A 67 3.62 6.78 4.93
C GLU A 67 4.17 7.77 3.93
N ASP A 68 3.81 9.04 4.10
CA ASP A 68 4.43 10.12 3.35
C ASP A 68 5.82 10.47 3.93
N GLU A 69 6.48 11.48 3.37
CA GLU A 69 7.82 11.86 3.81
C GLU A 69 7.87 12.37 5.25
N ASP A 70 6.74 12.75 5.81
CA ASP A 70 6.62 13.22 7.19
C ASP A 70 6.19 12.11 8.16
N GLY A 71 5.99 10.90 7.66
CA GLY A 71 5.66 9.73 8.48
C GLY A 71 4.17 9.54 8.75
N TYR A 72 3.30 10.29 8.05
CA TYR A 72 1.86 10.14 8.22
C TYR A 72 1.30 9.06 7.28
N ASP A 73 0.41 8.22 7.81
CA ASP A 73 -0.28 7.19 7.02
C ASP A 73 -1.34 7.84 6.14
N VAL A 74 -1.13 7.82 4.82
CA VAL A 74 -2.07 8.40 3.86
C VAL A 74 -3.34 7.55 3.71
N LEU A 75 -3.37 6.35 4.27
CA LEU A 75 -4.57 5.52 4.35
C LEU A 75 -5.42 5.82 5.58
N SER A 76 -4.97 6.71 6.47
CA SER A 76 -5.73 7.12 7.67
C SER A 76 -6.16 5.95 8.55
N GLY A 77 -5.32 4.91 8.66
CA GLY A 77 -5.59 3.75 9.51
C GLY A 77 -6.53 2.71 8.90
N VAL A 78 -7.05 2.93 7.69
CA VAL A 78 -7.99 1.97 7.08
C VAL A 78 -7.32 0.69 6.59
N GLY A 79 -6.00 0.65 6.52
CA GLY A 79 -5.24 -0.55 6.19
C GLY A 79 -4.95 -1.46 7.38
N ALA A 80 -5.52 -1.19 8.56
CA ALA A 80 -5.37 -2.06 9.71
C ALA A 80 -6.28 -3.29 9.60
N ASP A 81 -5.78 -4.43 10.05
CA ASP A 81 -6.54 -5.67 10.14
C ASP A 81 -7.15 -6.11 8.80
N VAL A 82 -6.31 -6.15 7.76
CA VAL A 82 -6.73 -6.59 6.42
C VAL A 82 -6.97 -8.09 6.43
N THR A 83 -8.06 -8.54 5.80
CA THR A 83 -8.36 -9.96 5.74
C THR A 83 -7.49 -10.67 4.71
N SER A 84 -7.14 -11.93 4.98
CA SER A 84 -6.29 -12.73 4.10
C SER A 84 -7.01 -13.23 2.85
N ALA A 85 -8.33 -13.15 2.82
CA ALA A 85 -9.13 -13.82 1.80
C ALA A 85 -9.78 -12.88 0.79
N ALA A 86 -9.69 -11.56 0.96
CA ALA A 86 -10.49 -10.65 0.17
C ALA A 86 -9.69 -9.44 -0.33
N THR A 87 -10.10 -8.95 -1.50
CA THR A 87 -9.68 -7.62 -1.96
C THR A 87 -10.48 -6.58 -1.20
N VAL A 88 -9.78 -5.65 -0.59
CA VAL A 88 -10.39 -4.58 0.17
C VAL A 88 -10.33 -3.30 -0.65
N TYR A 89 -11.48 -2.67 -0.86
CA TYR A 89 -11.58 -1.40 -1.55
C TYR A 89 -11.83 -0.30 -0.53
N LEU A 90 -10.93 0.65 -0.47
CA LEU A 90 -11.03 1.76 0.46
C LEU A 90 -11.39 3.01 -0.33
N VAL A 91 -12.66 3.35 -0.31
CA VAL A 91 -13.17 4.58 -0.90
C VAL A 91 -14.04 5.24 0.17
N ASP A 92 -13.45 6.15 0.92
CA ASP A 92 -14.15 6.88 1.96
C ASP A 92 -13.81 8.36 1.83
N PRO A 93 -14.74 9.18 1.31
CA PRO A 93 -14.48 10.61 1.09
C PRO A 93 -14.12 11.35 2.38
N ASP A 94 -14.62 10.88 3.52
CA ASP A 94 -14.35 11.54 4.81
C ASP A 94 -12.96 11.22 5.35
N LYS A 95 -12.34 10.14 4.82
CA LYS A 95 -11.01 9.70 5.24
C LYS A 95 -9.95 9.90 4.18
N CYS A 96 -10.31 10.43 3.03
CA CYS A 96 -9.35 10.72 1.99
C CYS A 96 -8.47 11.90 2.41
N LEU A 97 -7.17 11.67 2.41
CA LEU A 97 -6.21 12.69 2.81
C LEU A 97 -5.61 13.40 1.60
N TRP A 98 -5.26 14.67 1.80
CA TRP A 98 -4.44 15.39 0.85
C TRP A 98 -2.98 14.98 1.04
N VAL A 99 -2.33 14.65 -0.08
CA VAL A 99 -0.93 14.23 -0.09
C VAL A 99 -0.11 15.26 -0.85
N ARG A 100 1.02 15.62 -0.26
CA ARG A 100 2.08 16.35 -0.95
C ARG A 100 3.39 15.78 -0.44
N SER A 101 4.03 14.94 -1.25
CA SER A 101 5.19 14.20 -0.79
C SER A 101 6.07 13.83 -1.97
N ASN A 102 7.37 13.75 -1.73
CA ASN A 102 8.34 13.25 -2.70
C ASN A 102 8.61 11.77 -2.56
N SER A 103 8.00 11.13 -1.59
CA SER A 103 8.12 9.69 -1.39
C SER A 103 6.86 9.13 -0.71
N LEU A 104 6.57 7.87 -1.00
CA LEU A 104 5.53 7.11 -0.30
C LEU A 104 6.13 5.76 0.05
N THR A 105 6.07 5.40 1.32
CA THR A 105 6.62 4.15 1.84
C THR A 105 5.51 3.20 2.22
N LEU A 106 5.45 2.07 1.53
CA LEU A 106 4.57 0.97 1.92
C LEU A 106 5.18 0.25 3.12
N LYS A 107 4.39 0.05 4.15
CA LYS A 107 4.75 -0.79 5.28
C LYS A 107 3.69 -1.85 5.51
N VAL A 108 4.14 -3.09 5.63
CA VAL A 108 3.26 -4.22 5.98
C VAL A 108 3.81 -4.85 7.25
N ALA A 109 2.91 -5.19 8.16
CA ALA A 109 3.25 -5.86 9.40
C ALA A 109 2.30 -7.03 9.63
N ASN A 110 2.80 -8.04 10.30
CA ASN A 110 2.01 -9.21 10.71
C ASN A 110 1.49 -10.07 9.55
N ALA A 111 2.13 -9.99 8.39
CA ALA A 111 1.70 -10.77 7.22
C ALA A 111 2.13 -12.24 7.26
N GLY A 112 3.06 -12.59 8.13
CA GLY A 112 3.68 -13.91 8.12
C GLY A 112 4.87 -13.97 7.18
N ALA A 113 5.67 -15.01 7.31
CA ALA A 113 6.90 -15.15 6.54
C ALA A 113 6.62 -15.44 5.07
N GLU A 114 7.22 -14.66 4.19
CA GLU A 114 7.18 -14.86 2.74
C GLU A 114 5.75 -14.95 2.20
N LYS A 115 4.90 -14.05 2.65
CA LYS A 115 3.51 -13.90 2.20
C LYS A 115 3.39 -12.64 1.34
N GLY A 116 2.36 -12.56 0.52
CA GLY A 116 2.29 -11.52 -0.47
C GLY A 116 0.92 -10.94 -0.74
N GLY A 117 0.95 -9.88 -1.52
CA GLY A 117 -0.23 -9.17 -1.97
C GLY A 117 0.14 -8.02 -2.88
N VAL A 118 -0.87 -7.27 -3.26
CA VAL A 118 -0.70 -6.05 -4.08
C VAL A 118 -1.44 -4.92 -3.42
N VAL A 119 -0.76 -3.80 -3.24
CA VAL A 119 -1.39 -2.56 -2.78
C VAL A 119 -1.36 -1.55 -3.91
N THR A 120 -2.51 -1.00 -4.26
CA THR A 120 -2.63 0.01 -5.31
C THR A 120 -3.26 1.27 -4.73
N LEU A 121 -2.61 2.40 -4.93
CA LEU A 121 -3.06 3.70 -4.44
C LEU A 121 -3.37 4.60 -5.62
N TYR A 122 -4.53 5.28 -5.55
CA TYR A 122 -4.95 6.24 -6.54
C TYR A 122 -5.03 7.62 -5.90
N ILE A 123 -4.31 8.58 -6.51
CA ILE A 123 -4.28 9.96 -6.04
C ILE A 123 -4.84 10.84 -7.16
N GLN A 124 -5.88 11.60 -6.84
CA GLN A 124 -6.45 12.56 -7.78
C GLN A 124 -5.72 13.90 -7.62
N ARG A 125 -5.10 14.36 -8.69
CA ARG A 125 -4.40 15.64 -8.68
C ARG A 125 -5.41 16.78 -8.74
N ALA A 126 -5.07 17.83 -8.02
CA ALA A 126 -5.92 19.03 -7.99
C ALA A 126 -5.74 19.89 -9.24
#